data_0197eda8b5d3b692af6216b9db27c665
#
_entry.id   0197eda8b5d3b692af6216b9db27c665
#
_cell.length_a   1.000
_cell.length_b   1.000
_cell.length_c   1.000
_cell.angle_alpha   90.00
_cell.angle_beta   90.00
_cell.angle_gamma   90.00
#
_symmetry.space_group_name_H-M   'P 1'
#
loop_
_entity.id
_entity.type
_entity.pdbx_description
1 polymer ?
#
loop_
_entity_poly.entity_id
_entity_poly.type
_entity_poly.pdbx_seq_one_letter_code
_entity_poly.pdbx_strand_id
1 'polypeptide(L)'
;MGTVLVRVARLAFAGLGIAAIVAAIRVTGSLVDFFSYFTIESNLLAIVVLLVGGALDPRGRPWVYVRGAATLFMVITGIVYAVLLANAEVGLTSPWINDTLHRVIPLVMLADWIAFSPWTRGSYRAALGWLIVPLAYFGYSLARGAAVHWYPYPFLNPTHPGGYGRVVIYAVVLAVFMGVLALAVNAIARRRAGAAS
;
A
#
# COMPACT_ATOMS: atom_id res chain seq x y z
N MET A 1 -28.68 8.77 -0.65
CA MET A 1 -27.73 9.52 -1.53
C MET A 1 -26.25 9.31 -1.13
N GLY A 2 -25.87 9.40 0.15
CA GLY A 2 -24.48 9.24 0.59
C GLY A 2 -23.80 7.92 0.18
N THR A 3 -24.50 6.79 0.31
CA THR A 3 -23.95 5.47 -0.06
C THR A 3 -23.70 5.31 -1.56
N VAL A 4 -24.55 5.85 -2.42
CA VAL A 4 -24.37 5.79 -3.89
C VAL A 4 -23.15 6.63 -4.31
N LEU A 5 -23.01 7.85 -3.79
CA LEU A 5 -21.89 8.73 -4.08
C LEU A 5 -20.55 8.09 -3.71
N VAL A 6 -20.48 7.45 -2.53
CA VAL A 6 -19.26 6.75 -2.07
C VAL A 6 -18.91 5.59 -3.01
N ARG A 7 -19.90 4.80 -3.42
CA ARG A 7 -19.70 3.69 -4.37
C ARG A 7 -19.20 4.18 -5.72
N VAL A 8 -19.80 5.24 -6.25
CA VAL A 8 -19.36 5.87 -7.52
C VAL A 8 -17.93 6.40 -7.37
N ALA A 9 -17.61 7.08 -6.27
CA ALA A 9 -16.25 7.57 -6.03
C ALA A 9 -15.21 6.43 -5.99
N ARG A 10 -15.52 5.32 -5.28
CA ARG A 10 -14.63 4.15 -5.26
C ARG A 10 -14.38 3.59 -6.66
N LEU A 11 -15.43 3.45 -7.48
CA LEU A 11 -15.29 2.96 -8.86
C LEU A 11 -14.48 3.94 -9.74
N ALA A 12 -14.68 5.24 -9.58
CA ALA A 12 -13.93 6.25 -10.32
C ALA A 12 -12.43 6.22 -9.98
N PHE A 13 -12.08 6.14 -8.68
CA PHE A 13 -10.68 6.02 -8.27
C PHE A 13 -10.05 4.67 -8.62
N ALA A 14 -10.83 3.59 -8.63
CA ALA A 14 -10.37 2.31 -9.16
C ALA A 14 -10.03 2.43 -10.65
N GLY A 15 -10.91 3.07 -11.44
CA GLY A 15 -10.66 3.36 -12.86
C GLY A 15 -9.41 4.20 -13.10
N LEU A 16 -9.19 5.25 -12.28
CA LEU A 16 -7.97 6.05 -12.32
C LEU A 16 -6.72 5.21 -12.03
N GLY A 17 -6.76 4.37 -11.00
CA GLY A 17 -5.67 3.46 -10.66
C GLY A 17 -5.36 2.47 -11.79
N ILE A 18 -6.40 1.88 -12.41
CA ILE A 18 -6.25 0.99 -13.57
C ILE A 18 -5.58 1.75 -14.71
N ALA A 19 -6.05 2.96 -15.03
CA ALA A 19 -5.48 3.77 -16.10
C ALA A 19 -3.99 4.07 -15.85
N ALA A 20 -3.61 4.40 -14.61
CA ALA A 20 -2.23 4.64 -14.23
C ALA A 20 -1.36 3.38 -14.36
N ILE A 21 -1.83 2.21 -13.90
CA ILE A 21 -1.11 0.93 -14.05
C ILE A 21 -0.94 0.56 -15.54
N VAL A 22 -2.01 0.67 -16.33
CA VAL A 22 -1.96 0.36 -17.77
C VAL A 22 -0.99 1.30 -18.50
N ALA A 23 -1.00 2.59 -18.18
CA ALA A 23 -0.08 3.56 -18.75
C ALA A 23 1.37 3.28 -18.32
N ALA A 24 1.62 2.91 -17.06
CA ALA A 24 2.92 2.54 -16.55
C ALA A 24 3.49 1.29 -17.25
N ILE A 25 2.66 0.26 -17.46
CA ILE A 25 3.05 -0.97 -18.20
C ILE A 25 3.53 -0.64 -19.63
N ARG A 26 2.91 0.34 -20.30
CA ARG A 26 3.28 0.71 -21.67
C ARG A 26 4.65 1.37 -21.79
N VAL A 27 5.18 1.92 -20.71
CA VAL A 27 6.47 2.63 -20.69
C VAL A 27 7.56 1.88 -19.93
N THR A 28 7.20 0.75 -19.28
CA THR A 28 8.20 -0.05 -18.54
C THR A 28 9.08 -0.85 -19.47
N GLY A 29 10.38 -0.93 -19.18
CA GLY A 29 11.33 -1.77 -19.92
C GLY A 29 11.28 -3.25 -19.52
N SER A 30 10.75 -3.57 -18.32
CA SER A 30 10.71 -4.92 -17.78
C SER A 30 9.46 -5.12 -16.96
N LEU A 31 8.57 -6.01 -17.40
CA LEU A 31 7.37 -6.37 -16.64
C LEU A 31 7.71 -7.08 -15.32
N VAL A 32 8.76 -7.90 -15.30
CA VAL A 32 9.18 -8.61 -14.10
C VAL A 32 9.62 -7.62 -13.03
N ASP A 33 10.41 -6.61 -13.39
CA ASP A 33 10.84 -5.57 -12.45
C ASP A 33 9.66 -4.70 -12.04
N PHE A 34 8.79 -4.33 -12.97
CA PHE A 34 7.58 -3.55 -12.70
C PHE A 34 6.70 -4.20 -11.64
N PHE A 35 6.36 -5.47 -11.78
CA PHE A 35 5.57 -6.21 -10.80
C PHE A 35 6.35 -6.62 -9.54
N SER A 36 7.64 -6.32 -9.48
CA SER A 36 8.47 -6.50 -8.28
C SER A 36 8.48 -5.27 -7.35
N TYR A 37 7.80 -4.18 -7.70
CA TYR A 37 7.64 -3.02 -6.80
C TYR A 37 6.47 -3.20 -5.84
N PHE A 38 6.70 -3.01 -4.54
CA PHE A 38 5.63 -3.01 -3.52
C PHE A 38 4.52 -1.99 -3.82
N THR A 39 4.89 -0.85 -4.41
CA THR A 39 3.94 0.15 -4.90
C THR A 39 2.92 -0.45 -5.87
N ILE A 40 3.37 -1.26 -6.82
CA ILE A 40 2.49 -1.86 -7.84
C ILE A 40 1.58 -2.89 -7.21
N GLU A 41 2.11 -3.80 -6.39
CA GLU A 41 1.33 -4.82 -5.67
C GLU A 41 0.28 -4.19 -4.75
N SER A 42 0.67 -3.14 -4.00
CA SER A 42 -0.23 -2.40 -3.12
C SER A 42 -1.34 -1.68 -3.87
N ASN A 43 -1.02 -1.05 -5.00
CA ASN A 43 -2.02 -0.40 -5.85
C ASN A 43 -2.98 -1.40 -6.49
N LEU A 44 -2.50 -2.56 -6.95
CA LEU A 44 -3.38 -3.62 -7.47
C LEU A 44 -4.38 -4.09 -6.42
N LEU A 45 -3.93 -4.33 -5.19
CA LEU A 45 -4.81 -4.68 -4.09
C LEU A 45 -5.81 -3.55 -3.77
N ALA A 46 -5.36 -2.28 -3.77
CA ALA A 46 -6.22 -1.12 -3.54
C ALA A 46 -7.29 -0.99 -4.64
N ILE A 47 -6.92 -1.17 -5.90
CA ILE A 47 -7.85 -1.18 -7.04
C ILE A 47 -8.92 -2.26 -6.86
N VAL A 48 -8.52 -3.48 -6.51
CA VAL A 48 -9.48 -4.58 -6.25
C VAL A 48 -10.42 -4.21 -5.10
N VAL A 49 -9.90 -3.66 -4.00
CA VAL A 49 -10.70 -3.23 -2.85
C VAL A 49 -11.68 -2.12 -3.21
N LEU A 50 -11.25 -1.13 -4.00
CA LEU A 50 -12.12 -0.04 -4.46
C LEU A 50 -13.20 -0.55 -5.43
N LEU A 51 -12.86 -1.43 -6.38
CA LEU A 51 -13.80 -2.05 -7.31
C LEU A 51 -14.86 -2.87 -6.57
N VAL A 52 -14.43 -3.79 -5.73
CA VAL A 52 -15.34 -4.68 -4.97
C VAL A 52 -16.17 -3.87 -3.98
N GLY A 53 -15.55 -2.92 -3.29
CA GLY A 53 -16.27 -2.02 -2.36
C GLY A 53 -17.27 -1.09 -3.05
N GLY A 54 -16.97 -0.65 -4.27
CA GLY A 54 -17.88 0.16 -5.09
C GLY A 54 -19.00 -0.65 -5.71
N ALA A 55 -18.70 -1.81 -6.27
CA ALA A 55 -19.68 -2.65 -6.97
C ALA A 55 -20.58 -3.44 -6.02
N LEU A 56 -20.01 -4.11 -5.01
CA LEU A 56 -20.70 -5.10 -4.18
C LEU A 56 -20.97 -4.62 -2.75
N ASP A 57 -20.19 -3.66 -2.24
CA ASP A 57 -20.20 -3.16 -0.84
C ASP A 57 -20.28 -4.31 0.20
N PRO A 58 -19.34 -5.27 0.19
CA PRO A 58 -19.41 -6.43 1.07
C PRO A 58 -19.32 -6.01 2.54
N ARG A 59 -19.96 -6.81 3.41
CA ARG A 59 -19.96 -6.61 4.86
C ARG A 59 -19.49 -7.90 5.52
N GLY A 60 -18.62 -7.80 6.50
CA GLY A 60 -18.12 -8.95 7.23
C GLY A 60 -16.65 -8.83 7.60
N ARG A 61 -16.24 -9.60 8.61
CA ARG A 61 -14.89 -9.55 9.18
C ARG A 61 -13.77 -9.79 8.14
N PRO A 62 -13.85 -10.78 7.23
CA PRO A 62 -12.79 -10.99 6.24
C PRO A 62 -12.59 -9.78 5.32
N TRP A 63 -13.70 -9.17 4.87
CA TRP A 63 -13.64 -7.99 4.01
C TRP A 63 -13.01 -6.79 4.71
N VAL A 64 -13.40 -6.57 5.97
CA VAL A 64 -12.81 -5.50 6.81
C VAL A 64 -11.31 -5.72 6.96
N TYR A 65 -10.89 -6.95 7.19
CA TYR A 65 -9.48 -7.31 7.31
C TYR A 65 -8.70 -6.99 6.03
N VAL A 66 -9.21 -7.39 4.86
CA VAL A 66 -8.59 -7.11 3.55
C VAL A 66 -8.54 -5.59 3.28
N ARG A 67 -9.62 -4.85 3.54
CA ARG A 67 -9.63 -3.39 3.39
C ARG A 67 -8.61 -2.72 4.30
N GLY A 68 -8.50 -3.16 5.56
CA GLY A 68 -7.53 -2.64 6.51
C GLY A 68 -6.09 -2.89 6.04
N ALA A 69 -5.79 -4.10 5.54
CA ALA A 69 -4.50 -4.43 4.96
C ALA A 69 -4.18 -3.54 3.74
N ALA A 70 -5.11 -3.41 2.80
CA ALA A 70 -4.93 -2.56 1.61
C ALA A 70 -4.70 -1.09 2.00
N THR A 71 -5.46 -0.57 2.98
CA THR A 71 -5.24 0.79 3.50
C THR A 71 -3.85 0.93 4.11
N LEU A 72 -3.42 -0.02 4.95
CA LEU A 72 -2.09 -0.01 5.53
C LEU A 72 -1.01 0.02 4.44
N PHE A 73 -1.10 -0.85 3.44
CA PHE A 73 -0.10 -0.95 2.37
C PHE A 73 -0.03 0.35 1.55
N MET A 74 -1.16 0.98 1.28
CA MET A 74 -1.19 2.26 0.58
C MET A 74 -0.64 3.40 1.44
N VAL A 75 -0.91 3.43 2.75
CA VAL A 75 -0.31 4.41 3.67
C VAL A 75 1.21 4.24 3.74
N ILE A 76 1.70 2.99 3.82
CA ILE A 76 3.14 2.69 3.76
C ILE A 76 3.72 3.21 2.44
N THR A 77 3.09 2.88 1.30
CA THR A 77 3.52 3.33 -0.04
C THR A 77 3.63 4.85 -0.11
N GLY A 78 2.60 5.58 0.31
CA GLY A 78 2.59 7.04 0.26
C GLY A 78 3.66 7.68 1.14
N ILE A 79 3.82 7.21 2.40
CA ILE A 79 4.79 7.79 3.33
C ILE A 79 6.24 7.43 2.93
N VAL A 80 6.50 6.17 2.59
CA VAL A 80 7.84 5.73 2.14
C VAL A 80 8.24 6.48 0.87
N TYR A 81 7.32 6.67 -0.07
CA TYR A 81 7.58 7.50 -1.23
C TYR A 81 7.94 8.93 -0.83
N ALA A 82 7.12 9.59 -0.02
CA ALA A 82 7.32 11.00 0.36
C ALA A 82 8.64 11.23 1.13
N VAL A 83 9.05 10.27 1.97
CA VAL A 83 10.22 10.43 2.86
C VAL A 83 11.52 9.91 2.23
N LEU A 84 11.46 8.79 1.51
CA LEU A 84 12.66 8.09 1.04
C LEU A 84 12.85 8.13 -0.47
N LEU A 85 11.79 8.35 -1.26
CA LEU A 85 11.82 8.12 -2.70
C LEU A 85 11.42 9.35 -3.53
N ALA A 86 10.95 10.44 -2.93
CA ALA A 86 10.48 11.62 -3.66
C ALA A 86 11.55 12.26 -4.56
N ASN A 87 12.83 12.12 -4.16
CA ASN A 87 13.98 12.62 -4.90
C ASN A 87 14.81 11.49 -5.56
N ALA A 88 14.31 10.25 -5.52
CA ALA A 88 14.97 9.12 -6.16
C ALA A 88 14.33 8.85 -7.53
N GLU A 89 15.15 8.53 -8.52
CA GLU A 89 14.68 8.07 -9.83
C GLU A 89 14.13 6.64 -9.70
N VAL A 90 12.87 6.51 -9.27
CA VAL A 90 12.18 5.22 -9.14
C VAL A 90 11.30 4.94 -10.37
N GLY A 91 11.91 4.77 -11.52
CA GLY A 91 11.32 4.10 -12.70
C GLY A 91 10.06 4.68 -13.35
N LEU A 92 9.31 5.58 -12.71
CA LEU A 92 8.11 6.19 -13.26
C LEU A 92 8.41 7.63 -13.68
N THR A 93 8.64 7.83 -14.98
CA THR A 93 9.01 9.13 -15.55
C THR A 93 7.82 10.08 -15.75
N SER A 94 6.58 9.57 -15.80
CA SER A 94 5.38 10.38 -16.02
C SER A 94 4.80 10.91 -14.70
N PRO A 95 4.76 12.25 -14.50
CA PRO A 95 4.32 12.86 -13.24
C PRO A 95 2.92 12.41 -12.80
N TRP A 96 1.94 12.35 -13.70
CA TRP A 96 0.57 12.00 -13.35
C TRP A 96 0.42 10.54 -12.89
N ILE A 97 1.21 9.60 -13.47
CA ILE A 97 1.24 8.19 -13.07
C ILE A 97 1.82 8.11 -11.66
N ASN A 98 2.95 8.77 -11.47
CA ASN A 98 3.64 8.79 -10.18
C ASN A 98 2.75 9.38 -9.08
N ASP A 99 2.11 10.51 -9.32
CA ASP A 99 1.20 11.16 -8.37
C ASP A 99 -0.02 10.29 -8.07
N THR A 100 -0.57 9.63 -9.09
CA THR A 100 -1.71 8.73 -8.90
C THR A 100 -1.34 7.57 -7.97
N LEU A 101 -0.24 6.87 -8.24
CA LEU A 101 0.10 5.63 -7.53
C LEU A 101 0.72 5.89 -6.14
N HIS A 102 1.38 7.04 -5.92
CA HIS A 102 2.07 7.32 -4.66
C HIS A 102 1.39 8.38 -3.78
N ARG A 103 0.43 9.15 -4.30
CA ARG A 103 -0.26 10.22 -3.54
C ARG A 103 -1.77 10.06 -3.58
N VAL A 104 -2.39 10.01 -4.77
CA VAL A 104 -3.85 10.02 -4.90
C VAL A 104 -4.47 8.74 -4.33
N ILE A 105 -4.07 7.55 -4.82
CA ILE A 105 -4.65 6.29 -4.34
C ILE A 105 -4.37 6.04 -2.85
N PRO A 106 -3.14 6.28 -2.32
CA PRO A 106 -2.90 6.25 -0.87
C PRO A 106 -3.84 7.14 -0.05
N LEU A 107 -4.03 8.40 -0.46
CA LEU A 107 -4.92 9.34 0.24
C LEU A 107 -6.38 8.92 0.15
N VAL A 108 -6.83 8.43 -1.00
CA VAL A 108 -8.20 7.91 -1.21
C VAL A 108 -8.46 6.71 -0.28
N MET A 109 -7.54 5.76 -0.22
CA MET A 109 -7.66 4.58 0.64
C MET A 109 -7.70 4.96 2.13
N LEU A 110 -6.87 5.89 2.54
CA LEU A 110 -6.87 6.40 3.92
C LEU A 110 -8.18 7.15 4.23
N ALA A 111 -8.62 8.05 3.34
CA ALA A 111 -9.86 8.80 3.50
C ALA A 111 -11.09 7.87 3.53
N ASP A 112 -11.15 6.87 2.63
CA ASP A 112 -12.22 5.86 2.63
C ASP A 112 -12.23 5.04 3.92
N TRP A 113 -11.06 4.68 4.46
CA TRP A 113 -10.95 3.99 5.73
C TRP A 113 -11.42 4.85 6.90
N ILE A 114 -10.96 6.10 6.98
CA ILE A 114 -11.37 7.03 8.04
C ILE A 114 -12.87 7.31 7.98
N ALA A 115 -13.42 7.52 6.79
CA ALA A 115 -14.82 7.91 6.63
C ALA A 115 -15.80 6.72 6.70
N PHE A 116 -15.40 5.53 6.25
CA PHE A 116 -16.30 4.40 6.01
C PHE A 116 -15.78 3.05 6.53
N SER A 117 -14.78 3.03 7.45
CA SER A 117 -14.38 1.77 8.06
C SER A 117 -15.57 1.19 8.83
N PRO A 118 -15.85 -0.11 8.68
CA PRO A 118 -16.94 -0.74 9.41
C PRO A 118 -16.60 -0.81 10.91
N TRP A 119 -17.63 -0.74 11.70
CA TRP A 119 -17.63 -0.74 13.16
C TRP A 119 -17.27 -2.12 13.71
N THR A 120 -15.98 -2.47 13.66
CA THR A 120 -15.51 -3.76 14.19
C THR A 120 -14.44 -3.54 15.24
N ARG A 121 -14.58 -4.21 16.35
CA ARG A 121 -13.52 -4.30 17.36
C ARG A 121 -12.43 -5.23 16.85
N GLY A 122 -11.65 -4.79 15.83
CA GLY A 122 -10.51 -5.54 15.30
C GLY A 122 -9.50 -5.84 16.41
N SER A 123 -8.97 -7.07 16.41
CA SER A 123 -7.90 -7.45 17.32
C SER A 123 -6.58 -6.78 16.93
N TYR A 124 -5.79 -6.30 17.88
CA TYR A 124 -4.44 -5.82 17.62
C TYR A 124 -3.55 -6.90 17.03
N ARG A 125 -3.71 -8.16 17.48
CA ARG A 125 -2.99 -9.31 16.90
C ARG A 125 -3.32 -9.52 15.43
N ALA A 126 -4.59 -9.39 15.05
CA ALA A 126 -5.00 -9.49 13.65
C ALA A 126 -4.42 -8.34 12.80
N ALA A 127 -4.35 -7.11 13.35
CA ALA A 127 -3.73 -5.98 12.66
C ALA A 127 -2.22 -6.18 12.44
N LEU A 128 -1.51 -6.74 13.42
CA LEU A 128 -0.10 -7.11 13.24
C LEU A 128 0.09 -8.22 12.21
N GLY A 129 -0.93 -9.07 11.99
CA GLY A 129 -0.93 -10.05 10.90
C GLY A 129 -0.86 -9.43 9.50
N TRP A 130 -1.26 -8.18 9.32
CA TRP A 130 -1.06 -7.46 8.06
C TRP A 130 0.41 -7.28 7.69
N LEU A 131 1.33 -7.32 8.67
CA LEU A 131 2.77 -7.16 8.44
C LEU A 131 3.40 -8.36 7.75
N ILE A 132 2.73 -9.52 7.72
CA ILE A 132 3.25 -10.73 7.06
C ILE A 132 3.56 -10.44 5.61
N VAL A 133 2.68 -9.74 4.89
CA VAL A 133 2.88 -9.45 3.46
C VAL A 133 4.06 -8.51 3.21
N PRO A 134 4.17 -7.31 3.81
CA PRO A 134 5.32 -6.45 3.56
C PRO A 134 6.64 -7.02 4.09
N LEU A 135 6.65 -7.83 5.14
CA LEU A 135 7.86 -8.50 5.60
C LEU A 135 8.27 -9.64 4.66
N ALA A 136 7.32 -10.42 4.15
CA ALA A 136 7.59 -11.41 3.10
C ALA A 136 8.11 -10.77 1.82
N TYR A 137 7.50 -9.64 1.42
CA TYR A 137 7.97 -8.83 0.29
C TYR A 137 9.42 -8.35 0.50
N PHE A 138 9.77 -7.93 1.71
CA PHE A 138 11.14 -7.53 2.04
C PHE A 138 12.11 -8.69 1.82
N GLY A 139 11.80 -9.88 2.33
CA GLY A 139 12.60 -11.10 2.12
C GLY A 139 12.72 -11.46 0.64
N TYR A 140 11.61 -11.41 -0.10
CA TYR A 140 11.59 -11.60 -1.55
C TYR A 140 12.53 -10.63 -2.28
N SER A 141 12.44 -9.33 -1.95
CA SER A 141 13.25 -8.30 -2.61
C SER A 141 14.75 -8.50 -2.38
N LEU A 142 15.15 -8.92 -1.18
CA LEU A 142 16.55 -9.23 -0.88
C LEU A 142 17.02 -10.50 -1.61
N ALA A 143 16.24 -11.58 -1.59
CA ALA A 143 16.57 -12.83 -2.27
C ALA A 143 16.70 -12.63 -3.78
N ARG A 144 15.70 -11.94 -4.38
CA ARG A 144 15.73 -11.60 -5.82
C ARG A 144 16.90 -10.70 -6.15
N GLY A 145 17.13 -9.66 -5.35
CA GLY A 145 18.23 -8.71 -5.56
C GLY A 145 19.59 -9.38 -5.53
N ALA A 146 19.81 -10.33 -4.65
CA ALA A 146 21.04 -11.13 -4.59
C ALA A 146 21.20 -12.03 -5.83
N ALA A 147 20.10 -12.57 -6.37
CA ALA A 147 20.13 -13.48 -7.51
C ALA A 147 20.32 -12.76 -8.86
N VAL A 148 19.66 -11.59 -9.06
CA VAL A 148 19.65 -10.91 -10.37
C VAL A 148 20.36 -9.55 -10.36
N HIS A 149 20.97 -9.17 -9.24
CA HIS A 149 21.69 -7.89 -9.04
C HIS A 149 20.82 -6.65 -9.30
N TRP A 150 19.51 -6.76 -9.05
CA TRP A 150 18.56 -5.67 -9.19
C TRP A 150 17.68 -5.57 -7.94
N TYR A 151 17.57 -4.38 -7.38
CA TYR A 151 16.77 -4.09 -6.19
C TYR A 151 15.72 -3.01 -6.50
N PRO A 152 14.45 -3.20 -6.09
CA PRO A 152 13.37 -2.25 -6.39
C PRO A 152 13.58 -0.88 -5.72
N TYR A 153 14.29 -0.84 -4.62
CA TYR A 153 14.52 0.39 -3.86
C TYR A 153 15.98 0.57 -3.45
N PRO A 154 16.53 1.81 -3.50
CA PRO A 154 17.92 2.07 -3.12
C PRO A 154 18.28 1.68 -1.69
N PHE A 155 17.32 1.78 -0.76
CA PHE A 155 17.54 1.41 0.65
C PHE A 155 17.63 -0.11 0.89
N LEU A 156 17.20 -0.94 -0.08
CA LEU A 156 17.35 -2.39 -0.08
C LEU A 156 18.64 -2.87 -0.74
N ASN A 157 19.33 -2.00 -1.46
CA ASN A 157 20.50 -2.39 -2.26
C ASN A 157 21.78 -2.36 -1.42
N PRO A 158 22.41 -3.52 -1.12
CA PRO A 158 23.63 -3.59 -0.29
C PRO A 158 24.88 -3.12 -1.04
N THR A 159 24.84 -2.85 -2.35
CA THR A 159 25.98 -2.31 -3.09
C THR A 159 26.24 -0.83 -2.83
N HIS A 160 25.27 -0.12 -2.23
CA HIS A 160 25.44 1.26 -1.79
C HIS A 160 26.27 1.35 -0.49
N PRO A 161 26.90 2.53 -0.20
CA PRO A 161 27.67 2.73 1.01
C PRO A 161 26.93 2.30 2.28
N GLY A 162 27.59 1.56 3.17
CA GLY A 162 27.01 0.96 4.37
C GLY A 162 26.58 -0.50 4.20
N GLY A 163 26.53 -1.03 2.97
CA GLY A 163 26.32 -2.45 2.70
C GLY A 163 25.09 -3.05 3.36
N TYR A 164 25.16 -4.31 3.74
CA TYR A 164 24.07 -4.99 4.47
C TYR A 164 23.76 -4.37 5.83
N GLY A 165 24.71 -3.70 6.49
CA GLY A 165 24.47 -3.00 7.75
C GLY A 165 23.40 -1.90 7.59
N ARG A 166 23.52 -1.10 6.52
CA ARG A 166 22.50 -0.09 6.18
C ARG A 166 21.16 -0.74 5.87
N VAL A 167 21.13 -1.82 5.09
CA VAL A 167 19.89 -2.53 4.75
C VAL A 167 19.18 -3.03 6.01
N VAL A 168 19.92 -3.60 6.97
CA VAL A 168 19.36 -4.06 8.26
C VAL A 168 18.77 -2.89 9.06
N ILE A 169 19.44 -1.74 9.10
CA ILE A 169 18.91 -0.54 9.78
C ILE A 169 17.58 -0.12 9.16
N TYR A 170 17.51 0.00 7.82
CA TYR A 170 16.24 0.30 7.14
C TYR A 170 15.16 -0.76 7.39
N ALA A 171 15.53 -2.05 7.39
CA ALA A 171 14.60 -3.13 7.66
C ALA A 171 13.97 -3.00 9.05
N VAL A 172 14.77 -2.77 10.08
CA VAL A 172 14.29 -2.63 11.46
C VAL A 172 13.43 -1.38 11.59
N VAL A 173 13.90 -0.22 11.10
CA VAL A 173 13.14 1.04 11.16
C VAL A 173 11.81 0.92 10.44
N LEU A 174 11.79 0.35 9.23
CA LEU A 174 10.56 0.15 8.47
C LEU A 174 9.63 -0.86 9.12
N ALA A 175 10.15 -1.96 9.71
CA ALA A 175 9.32 -2.94 10.41
C ALA A 175 8.61 -2.32 11.63
N VAL A 176 9.34 -1.55 12.45
CA VAL A 176 8.75 -0.80 13.58
C VAL A 176 7.72 0.21 13.09
N PHE A 177 8.07 1.01 12.09
CA PHE A 177 7.18 2.01 11.49
C PHE A 177 5.88 1.37 10.96
N MET A 178 5.98 0.29 10.19
CA MET A 178 4.82 -0.46 9.69
C MET A 178 3.97 -1.03 10.83
N GLY A 179 4.59 -1.50 11.91
CA GLY A 179 3.90 -1.95 13.11
C GLY A 179 3.06 -0.84 13.75
N VAL A 180 3.64 0.35 13.92
CA VAL A 180 2.92 1.54 14.43
C VAL A 180 1.75 1.91 13.52
N LEU A 181 1.96 1.92 12.20
CA LEU A 181 0.90 2.22 11.23
C LEU A 181 -0.22 1.17 11.26
N ALA A 182 0.10 -0.12 11.38
CA ALA A 182 -0.90 -1.19 11.49
C ALA A 182 -1.80 -0.99 12.72
N LEU A 183 -1.20 -0.64 13.86
CA LEU A 183 -1.95 -0.33 15.08
C LEU A 183 -2.79 0.93 14.91
N ALA A 184 -2.28 1.97 14.24
CA ALA A 184 -3.02 3.21 13.99
C ALA A 184 -4.22 2.99 13.05
N VAL A 185 -4.04 2.28 11.95
CA VAL A 185 -5.13 1.91 11.01
C VAL A 185 -6.21 1.10 11.73
N ASN A 186 -5.82 0.13 12.56
CA ASN A 186 -6.76 -0.65 13.38
C ASN A 186 -7.47 0.22 14.42
N ALA A 187 -6.77 1.16 15.07
CA ALA A 187 -7.34 2.05 16.07
C ALA A 187 -8.44 2.96 15.49
N ILE A 188 -8.31 3.41 14.23
CA ILE A 188 -9.33 4.20 13.52
C ILE A 188 -10.66 3.41 13.45
N ALA A 189 -10.62 2.14 13.02
CA ALA A 189 -11.80 1.28 12.96
C ALA A 189 -12.43 1.03 14.35
N ARG A 190 -11.59 0.86 15.38
CA ARG A 190 -12.05 0.63 16.77
C ARG A 190 -12.74 1.83 17.39
N ARG A 191 -12.23 3.05 17.17
CA ARG A 191 -12.86 4.29 17.69
C ARG A 191 -14.28 4.47 17.17
N ARG A 192 -14.53 4.13 15.92
CA ARG A 192 -15.86 4.17 15.34
C ARG A 192 -16.81 3.15 15.96
N ALA A 193 -16.32 1.97 16.32
CA ALA A 193 -17.12 0.95 17.00
C ALA A 193 -17.56 1.38 18.43
N GLY A 194 -16.73 2.15 19.13
CA GLY A 194 -17.05 2.66 20.46
C GLY A 194 -17.97 3.88 20.48
N ALA A 195 -18.04 4.65 19.39
CA ALA A 195 -18.91 5.83 19.29
C ALA A 195 -20.37 5.48 18.92
N ALA A 196 -20.66 4.22 18.60
CA ALA A 196 -21.97 3.73 18.17
C ALA A 196 -22.66 2.81 19.19
N SER A 197 -21.97 2.51 20.29
CA SER A 197 -22.53 1.78 21.46
C SER A 197 -22.96 2.76 22.56
#